data_65ccec2912d35692c6164a31f8331624
#
_entry.id   65ccec2912d35692c6164a31f8331624
#
_cell.length_a   1.000
_cell.length_b   1.000
_cell.length_c   1.000
_cell.angle_alpha   90.00
_cell.angle_beta   90.00
_cell.angle_gamma   90.00
#
_symmetry.space_group_name_H-M   'P 1'
#
loop_
_entity.id
_entity.type
_entity.pdbx_description
1 polymer ?
#
loop_
_entity_poly.entity_id
_entity_poly.type
_entity_poly.pdbx_seq_one_letter_code
_entity_poly.pdbx_strand_id
1 'polypeptide(L)'
;MSPSDLPETQQKVVPACATQVTPIIVALLRRCFPQWLVRDILAPLAVSRLALIIVAWLGLHLLQVRLNGTKWEVASNGYGQIVAEHLSPNSHPFINMWARWDGGWYLDIAQHGYSFVPAKQSNVVFFPLYPDLIRAVQYVIPLRSDAGWLLVGIIVSNAALLFALIYLYQLVRLDFDRRTAARVVLYLCIFPTTLFLSAVYSESLFLGLAVSAFYYARAGRWIIVGILAAAAALCRPPGVLLVAPLAFEYLSQKEFQWQRVKADCLALVLAPLALAGHLTFLRWRFGDWNILSKAQTMEGWNRRLTLPWDTLLHSFPGLNSLKGFHGAFEFFFTLALLGLAIFGCFRLRLSYSIYAAVSLVFIISWGELRSAPRFGLVIFPAIIALALLGHNNAFNRAYLVFSTILALVSMVVFSQWGWVA
;
A
#
# COMPACT_ATOMS: atom_id res chain seq x y z
N MET A 1 34.68 -47.49 -53.96
CA MET A 1 33.56 -46.61 -54.11
C MET A 1 33.67 -45.57 -53.03
N SER A 2 33.97 -44.36 -53.40
CA SER A 2 34.18 -43.19 -52.53
C SER A 2 32.81 -42.64 -52.04
N PRO A 3 32.69 -42.16 -50.81
CA PRO A 3 31.48 -41.56 -50.36
C PRO A 3 31.53 -40.05 -50.62
N SER A 4 31.18 -39.66 -51.81
CA SER A 4 30.96 -38.26 -52.22
C SER A 4 29.75 -38.23 -53.12
N ASP A 5 28.56 -38.14 -52.53
CA ASP A 5 27.36 -37.64 -53.21
C ASP A 5 26.17 -37.68 -52.22
N LEU A 6 26.05 -36.65 -51.38
CA LEU A 6 24.80 -36.27 -50.75
C LEU A 6 24.56 -34.76 -50.99
N PRO A 7 23.37 -34.36 -51.45
CA PRO A 7 23.13 -32.97 -51.84
C PRO A 7 22.95 -32.04 -50.63
N GLU A 8 23.67 -30.92 -50.69
CA GLU A 8 23.36 -29.70 -49.95
C GLU A 8 21.92 -29.24 -50.25
N THR A 9 21.02 -29.31 -49.30
CA THR A 9 19.87 -28.40 -49.24
C THR A 9 19.12 -28.62 -47.93
N GLN A 10 19.37 -27.76 -46.98
CA GLN A 10 18.38 -27.10 -46.12
C GLN A 10 19.08 -26.34 -44.98
N GLN A 11 19.82 -25.28 -45.32
CA GLN A 11 20.03 -24.20 -44.38
C GLN A 11 18.67 -23.50 -44.17
N LYS A 12 18.04 -23.76 -43.02
CA LYS A 12 16.94 -22.95 -42.57
C LYS A 12 17.41 -21.51 -42.40
N VAL A 13 17.01 -20.65 -43.33
CA VAL A 13 17.13 -19.21 -43.24
C VAL A 13 16.24 -18.77 -42.09
N VAL A 14 16.87 -18.60 -40.93
CA VAL A 14 16.23 -17.86 -39.81
C VAL A 14 16.14 -16.41 -40.27
N PRO A 15 14.93 -15.81 -40.32
CA PRO A 15 14.80 -14.45 -40.82
C PRO A 15 15.61 -13.49 -39.95
N ALA A 16 16.58 -12.81 -40.54
CA ALA A 16 17.47 -11.82 -39.93
C ALA A 16 16.73 -10.58 -39.33
N CYS A 17 15.40 -10.55 -39.43
CA CYS A 17 14.57 -9.44 -38.94
C CYS A 17 14.36 -9.46 -37.41
N ALA A 18 14.45 -10.64 -36.78
CA ALA A 18 14.19 -10.73 -35.31
C ALA A 18 15.42 -10.30 -34.48
N THR A 19 16.60 -10.34 -35.00
CA THR A 19 17.85 -10.00 -34.29
C THR A 19 18.18 -8.50 -34.27
N GLN A 20 17.58 -7.69 -35.13
CA GLN A 20 17.83 -6.23 -35.18
C GLN A 20 16.80 -5.39 -34.39
N VAL A 21 15.62 -5.94 -34.09
CA VAL A 21 14.56 -5.19 -33.37
C VAL A 21 14.91 -5.03 -31.88
N THR A 22 15.56 -6.04 -31.29
CA THR A 22 15.91 -6.04 -29.86
C THR A 22 16.87 -4.90 -29.46
N PRO A 23 17.96 -4.60 -30.18
CA PRO A 23 18.87 -3.52 -29.82
C PRO A 23 18.27 -2.12 -30.05
N ILE A 24 17.40 -1.97 -31.03
CA ILE A 24 16.73 -0.68 -31.33
C ILE A 24 15.71 -0.36 -30.22
N ILE A 25 14.92 -1.34 -29.80
CA ILE A 25 13.95 -1.18 -28.71
C ILE A 25 14.69 -0.89 -27.40
N VAL A 26 15.78 -1.61 -27.12
CA VAL A 26 16.61 -1.37 -25.93
C VAL A 26 17.27 0.02 -25.98
N ALA A 27 17.74 0.48 -27.14
CA ALA A 27 18.30 1.80 -27.32
C ALA A 27 17.25 2.92 -27.19
N LEU A 28 16.04 2.73 -27.72
CA LEU A 28 14.90 3.64 -27.54
C LEU A 28 14.45 3.71 -26.09
N LEU A 29 14.31 2.56 -25.41
CA LEU A 29 13.96 2.53 -23.99
C LEU A 29 15.04 3.19 -23.13
N ARG A 30 16.32 3.04 -23.45
CA ARG A 30 17.42 3.75 -22.76
C ARG A 30 17.42 5.25 -22.99
N ARG A 31 16.89 5.73 -24.11
CA ARG A 31 16.73 7.17 -24.40
C ARG A 31 15.49 7.76 -23.70
N CYS A 32 14.40 6.99 -23.57
CA CYS A 32 13.15 7.45 -22.97
C CYS A 32 13.13 7.34 -21.44
N PHE A 33 13.86 6.37 -20.85
CA PHE A 33 13.85 6.16 -19.41
C PHE A 33 15.27 6.16 -18.83
N PRO A 34 15.53 6.99 -17.79
CA PRO A 34 16.83 7.00 -17.12
C PRO A 34 17.11 5.63 -16.48
N GLN A 35 18.38 5.18 -16.54
CA GLN A 35 18.79 3.85 -16.07
C GLN A 35 18.41 3.56 -14.61
N TRP A 36 18.37 4.58 -13.75
CA TRP A 36 17.96 4.41 -12.37
C TRP A 36 16.48 4.01 -12.27
N LEU A 37 15.60 4.58 -13.11
CA LEU A 37 14.18 4.24 -13.12
C LEU A 37 13.97 2.76 -13.50
N VAL A 38 14.64 2.31 -14.55
CA VAL A 38 14.51 0.92 -15.02
C VAL A 38 15.11 -0.06 -14.00
N ARG A 39 16.34 0.17 -13.55
CA ARG A 39 17.08 -0.77 -12.72
C ARG A 39 16.63 -0.75 -11.25
N ASP A 40 16.42 0.44 -10.69
CA ASP A 40 16.26 0.60 -9.26
C ASP A 40 14.77 0.66 -8.84
N ILE A 41 13.85 0.83 -9.81
CA ILE A 41 12.40 0.90 -9.56
C ILE A 41 11.62 -0.13 -10.37
N LEU A 42 11.65 -0.05 -11.72
CA LEU A 42 10.79 -0.89 -12.55
C LEU A 42 11.15 -2.38 -12.46
N ALA A 43 12.43 -2.72 -12.41
CA ALA A 43 12.85 -4.10 -12.30
C ALA A 43 12.44 -4.76 -10.97
N PRO A 44 12.71 -4.19 -9.78
CA PRO A 44 12.21 -4.74 -8.51
C PRO A 44 10.69 -4.81 -8.47
N LEU A 45 10.00 -3.78 -8.97
CA LEU A 45 8.54 -3.76 -9.05
C LEU A 45 8.03 -4.92 -9.91
N ALA A 46 8.50 -5.04 -11.14
CA ALA A 46 8.04 -6.07 -12.08
C ALA A 46 8.32 -7.49 -11.55
N VAL A 47 9.54 -7.74 -11.07
CA VAL A 47 9.94 -9.06 -10.55
C VAL A 47 9.09 -9.44 -9.34
N SER A 48 8.92 -8.52 -8.38
CA SER A 48 8.11 -8.80 -7.19
C SER A 48 6.64 -9.03 -7.52
N ARG A 49 6.04 -8.21 -8.42
CA ARG A 49 4.63 -8.40 -8.82
C ARG A 49 4.43 -9.70 -9.58
N LEU A 50 5.34 -10.03 -10.51
CA LEU A 50 5.28 -11.32 -11.23
C LEU A 50 5.38 -12.51 -10.26
N ALA A 51 6.29 -12.46 -9.29
CA ALA A 51 6.43 -13.50 -8.29
C ALA A 51 5.13 -13.67 -7.44
N LEU A 52 4.50 -12.57 -7.02
CA LEU A 52 3.22 -12.61 -6.30
C LEU A 52 2.11 -13.22 -7.16
N ILE A 53 2.02 -12.85 -8.44
CA ILE A 53 1.03 -13.42 -9.38
C ILE A 53 1.23 -14.93 -9.52
N ILE A 54 2.47 -15.35 -9.77
CA ILE A 54 2.79 -16.77 -9.98
C ILE A 54 2.44 -17.59 -8.73
N VAL A 55 2.89 -17.14 -7.54
CA VAL A 55 2.67 -17.90 -6.31
C VAL A 55 1.20 -17.94 -5.91
N ALA A 56 0.46 -16.85 -6.13
CA ALA A 56 -0.99 -16.84 -5.89
C ALA A 56 -1.73 -17.80 -6.83
N TRP A 57 -1.34 -17.80 -8.12
CA TRP A 57 -1.90 -18.72 -9.10
C TRP A 57 -1.62 -20.19 -8.72
N LEU A 58 -0.37 -20.50 -8.35
CA LEU A 58 -0.01 -21.84 -7.88
C LEU A 58 -0.81 -22.22 -6.62
N GLY A 59 -0.93 -21.30 -5.66
CA GLY A 59 -1.70 -21.49 -4.45
C GLY A 59 -3.16 -21.82 -4.73
N LEU A 60 -3.80 -21.09 -5.63
CA LEU A 60 -5.20 -21.27 -6.01
C LEU A 60 -5.44 -22.64 -6.70
N HIS A 61 -4.48 -23.13 -7.49
CA HIS A 61 -4.66 -24.36 -8.28
C HIS A 61 -4.13 -25.62 -7.59
N LEU A 62 -3.03 -25.53 -6.84
CA LEU A 62 -2.37 -26.71 -6.26
C LEU A 62 -2.83 -27.02 -4.84
N LEU A 63 -3.07 -25.98 -4.01
CA LEU A 63 -3.35 -26.22 -2.60
C LEU A 63 -4.82 -26.56 -2.35
N GLN A 64 -5.75 -26.06 -3.17
CA GLN A 64 -7.21 -26.23 -3.02
C GLN A 64 -7.73 -26.02 -1.58
N VAL A 65 -6.87 -25.48 -0.72
CA VAL A 65 -7.13 -25.23 0.70
C VAL A 65 -7.87 -23.93 0.79
N ARG A 66 -9.18 -23.98 0.94
CA ARG A 66 -9.93 -22.83 1.45
C ARG A 66 -9.61 -22.73 2.93
N LEU A 67 -8.65 -21.85 3.29
CA LEU A 67 -8.18 -21.65 4.67
C LEU A 67 -9.31 -21.21 5.63
N ASN A 68 -10.37 -20.63 5.11
CA ASN A 68 -11.66 -20.48 5.79
C ASN A 68 -12.62 -21.45 5.11
N GLY A 69 -12.54 -22.71 5.50
CA GLY A 69 -13.47 -23.73 5.06
C GLY A 69 -14.88 -23.23 5.20
N THR A 70 -15.68 -23.50 4.18
CA THR A 70 -17.09 -23.26 4.13
C THR A 70 -17.52 -21.81 3.94
N LYS A 71 -18.37 -21.68 2.95
CA LYS A 71 -19.33 -20.61 2.82
C LYS A 71 -18.82 -19.38 3.52
N TRP A 72 -18.20 -18.53 2.75
CA TRP A 72 -18.26 -17.15 3.12
C TRP A 72 -19.72 -16.89 3.45
N GLU A 73 -20.05 -17.13 4.67
CA GLU A 73 -21.03 -16.32 5.34
C GLU A 73 -20.40 -14.94 5.39
N VAL A 74 -20.28 -14.36 4.21
CA VAL A 74 -20.41 -12.94 4.06
C VAL A 74 -21.61 -12.66 4.88
N ALA A 75 -21.34 -12.24 6.06
CA ALA A 75 -22.33 -12.13 7.10
C ALA A 75 -23.61 -11.71 6.42
N SER A 76 -24.67 -12.35 6.71
CA SER A 76 -26.05 -12.22 6.25
C SER A 76 -26.58 -10.77 6.10
N ASN A 77 -25.77 -9.87 5.82
CA ASN A 77 -25.83 -8.42 5.91
C ASN A 77 -26.03 -7.78 4.54
N GLY A 78 -26.64 -8.43 3.58
CA GLY A 78 -27.04 -7.84 2.31
C GLY A 78 -25.93 -7.24 1.43
N TYR A 79 -24.99 -6.50 2.01
CA TYR A 79 -23.84 -5.88 1.31
C TYR A 79 -22.69 -6.82 1.05
N GLY A 80 -22.46 -7.74 1.94
CA GLY A 80 -21.43 -8.74 1.72
C GLY A 80 -21.77 -9.74 0.63
N GLN A 81 -23.04 -9.96 0.30
CA GLN A 81 -23.45 -10.79 -0.82
C GLN A 81 -23.00 -10.20 -2.15
N ILE A 82 -23.16 -8.90 -2.35
CA ILE A 82 -22.75 -8.21 -3.58
C ILE A 82 -21.24 -8.39 -3.80
N VAL A 83 -20.43 -8.19 -2.76
CA VAL A 83 -18.98 -8.33 -2.83
C VAL A 83 -18.57 -9.79 -3.07
N ALA A 84 -19.25 -10.77 -2.47
CA ALA A 84 -18.91 -12.18 -2.62
C ALA A 84 -19.40 -12.78 -3.95
N GLU A 85 -20.56 -12.39 -4.43
CA GLU A 85 -21.11 -12.84 -5.72
C GLU A 85 -20.27 -12.31 -6.89
N HIS A 86 -19.87 -11.05 -6.84
CA HIS A 86 -19.02 -10.44 -7.88
C HIS A 86 -17.57 -10.92 -7.85
N LEU A 87 -17.11 -11.40 -6.70
CA LEU A 87 -15.77 -11.94 -6.52
C LEU A 87 -15.75 -13.48 -6.51
N SER A 88 -16.75 -14.11 -7.12
CA SER A 88 -16.84 -15.57 -7.25
C SER A 88 -15.49 -16.16 -7.71
N PRO A 89 -14.96 -17.19 -7.02
CA PRO A 89 -13.68 -17.82 -7.37
C PRO A 89 -13.62 -18.33 -8.81
N ASN A 90 -14.77 -18.54 -9.44
CA ASN A 90 -14.88 -19.13 -10.77
C ASN A 90 -14.81 -18.10 -11.91
N SER A 91 -14.87 -16.80 -11.61
CA SER A 91 -14.77 -15.76 -12.62
C SER A 91 -13.43 -15.02 -12.52
N HIS A 92 -12.55 -15.20 -13.49
CA HIS A 92 -11.28 -14.45 -13.62
C HIS A 92 -10.35 -14.52 -12.39
N PRO A 93 -9.83 -15.69 -12.00
CA PRO A 93 -9.06 -15.87 -10.75
C PRO A 93 -7.84 -14.95 -10.64
N PHE A 94 -7.19 -14.64 -11.75
CA PHE A 94 -6.03 -13.71 -11.80
C PHE A 94 -6.37 -12.27 -11.38
N ILE A 95 -7.61 -11.86 -11.58
CA ILE A 95 -8.08 -10.52 -11.22
C ILE A 95 -8.69 -10.57 -9.83
N ASN A 96 -9.56 -11.55 -9.56
CA ASN A 96 -10.26 -11.67 -8.29
C ASN A 96 -9.36 -11.83 -7.08
N MET A 97 -8.19 -12.46 -7.23
CA MET A 97 -7.25 -12.64 -6.12
C MET A 97 -6.74 -11.33 -5.52
N TRP A 98 -6.88 -10.19 -6.21
CA TRP A 98 -6.42 -8.87 -5.76
C TRP A 98 -7.46 -8.04 -5.01
N ALA A 99 -8.72 -8.53 -4.92
CA ALA A 99 -9.78 -7.81 -4.22
C ALA A 99 -10.43 -8.72 -3.17
N ARG A 100 -9.71 -9.00 -2.12
CA ARG A 100 -10.18 -9.70 -0.93
C ARG A 100 -10.42 -8.68 0.19
N TRP A 101 -11.30 -9.01 1.13
CA TRP A 101 -11.56 -8.23 2.34
C TRP A 101 -11.97 -6.77 2.03
N ASP A 102 -11.20 -5.80 2.47
CA ASP A 102 -11.52 -4.37 2.30
C ASP A 102 -11.64 -3.93 0.84
N GLY A 103 -11.02 -4.67 -0.10
CA GLY A 103 -11.12 -4.37 -1.53
C GLY A 103 -12.55 -4.28 -2.05
N GLY A 104 -13.43 -5.11 -1.52
CA GLY A 104 -14.85 -5.07 -1.86
C GLY A 104 -15.55 -3.78 -1.44
N TRP A 105 -15.23 -3.24 -0.26
CA TRP A 105 -15.80 -1.98 0.21
C TRP A 105 -15.40 -0.78 -0.65
N TYR A 106 -14.16 -0.74 -1.12
CA TYR A 106 -13.71 0.30 -2.06
C TYR A 106 -14.45 0.22 -3.40
N LEU A 107 -14.67 -1.00 -3.91
CA LEU A 107 -15.43 -1.21 -5.16
C LEU A 107 -16.90 -0.85 -4.98
N ASP A 108 -17.52 -1.20 -3.85
CA ASP A 108 -18.89 -0.83 -3.53
C ASP A 108 -19.07 0.70 -3.50
N ILE A 109 -18.18 1.42 -2.81
CA ILE A 109 -18.22 2.90 -2.83
C ILE A 109 -18.04 3.43 -4.25
N ALA A 110 -17.11 2.86 -5.03
CA ALA A 110 -16.86 3.30 -6.40
C ALA A 110 -18.08 3.11 -7.31
N GLN A 111 -18.84 2.04 -7.13
CA GLN A 111 -20.02 1.72 -7.92
C GLN A 111 -21.29 2.40 -7.42
N HIS A 112 -21.57 2.29 -6.14
CA HIS A 112 -22.87 2.63 -5.55
C HIS A 112 -22.82 3.85 -4.62
N GLY A 113 -21.63 4.27 -4.19
CA GLY A 113 -21.46 5.35 -3.22
C GLY A 113 -21.54 4.88 -1.77
N TYR A 114 -21.68 5.84 -0.86
CA TYR A 114 -21.73 5.56 0.57
C TYR A 114 -23.10 5.04 1.01
N SER A 115 -23.04 4.04 1.88
CA SER A 115 -24.20 3.43 2.54
C SER A 115 -23.92 3.21 4.02
N PHE A 116 -24.95 3.32 4.84
CA PHE A 116 -24.88 3.04 6.26
C PHE A 116 -26.10 2.24 6.70
N VAL A 117 -25.85 1.11 7.35
CA VAL A 117 -26.87 0.26 7.94
C VAL A 117 -26.60 0.15 9.43
N PRO A 118 -27.53 0.60 10.31
CA PRO A 118 -27.36 0.49 11.76
C PRO A 118 -27.08 -0.94 12.20
N ALA A 119 -26.20 -1.12 13.17
CA ALA A 119 -25.78 -2.40 13.74
C ALA A 119 -25.09 -3.38 12.76
N LYS A 120 -24.69 -2.90 11.56
CA LYS A 120 -23.95 -3.70 10.57
C LYS A 120 -22.68 -2.99 10.11
N GLN A 121 -21.71 -3.77 9.61
CA GLN A 121 -20.57 -3.19 8.90
C GLN A 121 -21.07 -2.33 7.74
N SER A 122 -20.46 -1.17 7.57
CA SER A 122 -20.88 -0.19 6.57
C SER A 122 -19.66 0.44 5.92
N ASN A 123 -19.77 0.82 4.65
CA ASN A 123 -18.65 1.33 3.86
C ASN A 123 -18.22 2.76 4.26
N VAL A 124 -18.95 3.44 5.14
CA VAL A 124 -18.65 4.82 5.61
C VAL A 124 -17.30 4.95 6.33
N VAL A 125 -16.69 3.84 6.77
CA VAL A 125 -15.37 3.83 7.41
C VAL A 125 -14.22 4.01 6.41
N PHE A 126 -14.49 3.86 5.12
CA PHE A 126 -13.50 4.02 4.04
C PHE A 126 -13.57 5.42 3.45
N PHE A 127 -12.41 5.98 3.14
CA PHE A 127 -12.28 7.36 2.72
C PHE A 127 -12.42 7.52 1.20
N PRO A 128 -12.87 8.71 0.70
CA PRO A 128 -13.41 8.85 -0.66
C PRO A 128 -12.38 8.82 -1.78
N LEU A 129 -11.15 9.30 -1.56
CA LEU A 129 -10.24 9.59 -2.67
C LEU A 129 -9.93 8.37 -3.54
N TYR A 130 -9.69 7.20 -2.93
CA TYR A 130 -9.32 6.00 -3.68
C TYR A 130 -10.51 5.44 -4.49
N PRO A 131 -11.72 5.22 -3.93
CA PRO A 131 -12.88 4.79 -4.72
C PRO A 131 -13.32 5.83 -5.75
N ASP A 132 -13.19 7.13 -5.47
CA ASP A 132 -13.53 8.17 -6.45
C ASP A 132 -12.55 8.21 -7.62
N LEU A 133 -11.25 7.89 -7.41
CA LEU A 133 -10.30 7.70 -8.50
C LEU A 133 -10.68 6.50 -9.37
N ILE A 134 -11.08 5.37 -8.77
CA ILE A 134 -11.56 4.21 -9.53
C ILE A 134 -12.76 4.63 -10.39
N ARG A 135 -13.74 5.33 -9.80
CA ARG A 135 -14.90 5.85 -10.51
C ARG A 135 -14.51 6.80 -11.64
N ALA A 136 -13.58 7.73 -11.39
CA ALA A 136 -13.12 8.68 -12.40
C ALA A 136 -12.46 7.98 -13.59
N VAL A 137 -11.62 6.96 -13.36
CA VAL A 137 -11.00 6.17 -14.42
C VAL A 137 -12.06 5.40 -15.21
N GLN A 138 -13.10 4.86 -14.56
CA GLN A 138 -14.21 4.19 -15.23
C GLN A 138 -15.04 5.12 -16.14
N TYR A 139 -15.13 6.41 -15.84
CA TYR A 139 -15.75 7.37 -16.74
C TYR A 139 -14.94 7.58 -18.02
N VAL A 140 -13.61 7.49 -17.94
CA VAL A 140 -12.71 7.67 -19.09
C VAL A 140 -12.56 6.35 -19.88
N ILE A 141 -12.47 5.22 -19.18
CA ILE A 141 -12.30 3.88 -19.76
C ILE A 141 -13.46 3.00 -19.28
N PRO A 142 -14.61 2.97 -20.00
CA PRO A 142 -15.84 2.39 -19.49
C PRO A 142 -15.84 0.85 -19.53
N LEU A 143 -15.08 0.22 -18.66
CA LEU A 143 -15.09 -1.23 -18.42
C LEU A 143 -16.18 -1.57 -17.40
N ARG A 144 -17.45 -1.54 -17.79
CA ARG A 144 -18.62 -1.58 -16.90
C ARG A 144 -18.94 -2.97 -16.31
N SER A 145 -18.21 -4.01 -16.65
CA SER A 145 -18.34 -5.32 -16.02
C SER A 145 -17.71 -5.31 -14.62
N ASP A 146 -18.12 -6.22 -13.75
CA ASP A 146 -17.54 -6.36 -12.39
C ASP A 146 -16.03 -6.61 -12.46
N ALA A 147 -15.58 -7.46 -13.39
CA ALA A 147 -14.17 -7.65 -13.68
C ALA A 147 -13.48 -6.37 -14.14
N GLY A 148 -14.20 -5.50 -14.85
CA GLY A 148 -13.70 -4.19 -15.30
C GLY A 148 -13.48 -3.23 -14.13
N TRP A 149 -14.41 -3.13 -13.20
CA TRP A 149 -14.26 -2.32 -11.98
C TRP A 149 -13.06 -2.79 -11.15
N LEU A 150 -12.92 -4.09 -11.02
CA LEU A 150 -11.83 -4.72 -10.30
C LEU A 150 -10.48 -4.43 -10.98
N LEU A 151 -10.40 -4.59 -12.31
CA LEU A 151 -9.21 -4.32 -13.09
C LEU A 151 -8.78 -2.85 -12.97
N VAL A 152 -9.73 -1.92 -13.03
CA VAL A 152 -9.44 -0.48 -12.83
C VAL A 152 -8.91 -0.24 -11.42
N GLY A 153 -9.47 -0.85 -10.38
CA GLY A 153 -8.94 -0.76 -9.02
C GLY A 153 -7.49 -1.23 -8.94
N ILE A 154 -7.14 -2.36 -9.57
CA ILE A 154 -5.76 -2.87 -9.65
C ILE A 154 -4.85 -1.89 -10.41
N ILE A 155 -5.31 -1.33 -11.52
CA ILE A 155 -4.55 -0.36 -12.31
C ILE A 155 -4.26 0.89 -11.48
N VAL A 156 -5.27 1.44 -10.80
CA VAL A 156 -5.11 2.62 -9.92
C VAL A 156 -4.10 2.34 -8.80
N SER A 157 -4.18 1.18 -8.13
CA SER A 157 -3.24 0.79 -7.08
C SER A 157 -1.81 0.69 -7.60
N ASN A 158 -1.60 0.03 -8.75
CA ASN A 158 -0.24 -0.17 -9.29
C ASN A 158 0.34 1.11 -9.91
N ALA A 159 -0.48 1.98 -10.50
CA ALA A 159 -0.06 3.31 -10.95
C ALA A 159 0.35 4.18 -9.74
N ALA A 160 -0.44 4.15 -8.67
CA ALA A 160 -0.13 4.82 -7.42
C ALA A 160 1.14 4.25 -6.76
N LEU A 161 1.35 2.93 -6.83
CA LEU A 161 2.59 2.30 -6.35
C LEU A 161 3.81 2.78 -7.12
N LEU A 162 3.75 2.79 -8.45
CA LEU A 162 4.86 3.30 -9.26
C LEU A 162 5.17 4.76 -8.93
N PHE A 163 4.14 5.60 -8.80
CA PHE A 163 4.26 6.97 -8.34
C PHE A 163 4.93 7.05 -6.96
N ALA A 164 4.47 6.25 -6.00
CA ALA A 164 5.03 6.19 -4.65
C ALA A 164 6.52 5.78 -4.66
N LEU A 165 6.90 4.76 -5.43
CA LEU A 165 8.28 4.29 -5.52
C LEU A 165 9.21 5.34 -6.15
N ILE A 166 8.74 6.06 -7.17
CA ILE A 166 9.52 7.15 -7.78
C ILE A 166 9.79 8.25 -6.76
N TYR A 167 8.75 8.74 -6.07
CA TYR A 167 8.92 9.80 -5.08
C TYR A 167 9.68 9.33 -3.84
N LEU A 168 9.48 8.09 -3.39
CA LEU A 168 10.25 7.51 -2.28
C LEU A 168 11.74 7.42 -2.63
N TYR A 169 12.07 6.93 -3.82
CA TYR A 169 13.45 6.91 -4.31
C TYR A 169 14.05 8.31 -4.33
N GLN A 170 13.34 9.29 -4.90
CA GLN A 170 13.80 10.67 -4.99
C GLN A 170 13.95 11.30 -3.60
N LEU A 171 13.00 11.07 -2.69
CA LEU A 171 13.06 11.58 -1.31
C LEU A 171 14.29 11.04 -0.58
N VAL A 172 14.54 9.72 -0.67
CA VAL A 172 15.70 9.08 -0.05
C VAL A 172 17.01 9.59 -0.65
N ARG A 173 17.03 9.89 -1.95
CA ARG A 173 18.18 10.46 -2.65
C ARG A 173 18.58 11.87 -2.17
N LEU A 174 17.70 12.57 -1.48
CA LEU A 174 18.04 13.88 -0.90
C LEU A 174 18.98 13.75 0.31
N ASP A 175 18.93 12.64 1.03
CA ASP A 175 19.67 12.45 2.28
C ASP A 175 20.69 11.29 2.22
N PHE A 176 20.54 10.36 1.26
CA PHE A 176 21.32 9.12 1.18
C PHE A 176 21.83 8.84 -0.24
N ASP A 177 22.71 7.87 -0.36
CA ASP A 177 23.28 7.43 -1.62
C ASP A 177 22.29 6.63 -2.48
N ARG A 178 22.65 6.41 -3.76
CA ARG A 178 21.83 5.66 -4.71
C ARG A 178 21.57 4.21 -4.26
N ARG A 179 22.56 3.57 -3.62
CA ARG A 179 22.42 2.17 -3.18
C ARG A 179 21.39 2.03 -2.08
N THR A 180 21.37 2.99 -1.16
CA THR A 180 20.35 3.06 -0.09
C THR A 180 18.97 3.30 -0.67
N ALA A 181 18.81 4.24 -1.61
CA ALA A 181 17.52 4.51 -2.25
C ALA A 181 16.99 3.27 -3.01
N ALA A 182 17.85 2.59 -3.78
CA ALA A 182 17.49 1.36 -4.47
C ALA A 182 17.10 0.24 -3.49
N ARG A 183 17.80 0.12 -2.35
CA ARG A 183 17.48 -0.85 -1.30
C ARG A 183 16.14 -0.56 -0.64
N VAL A 184 15.81 0.71 -0.38
CA VAL A 184 14.48 1.11 0.15
C VAL A 184 13.36 0.65 -0.78
N VAL A 185 13.50 0.89 -2.09
CA VAL A 185 12.53 0.44 -3.10
C VAL A 185 12.42 -1.10 -3.10
N LEU A 186 13.55 -1.80 -3.16
CA LEU A 186 13.57 -3.26 -3.15
C LEU A 186 12.91 -3.81 -1.89
N TYR A 187 13.26 -3.28 -0.71
CA TYR A 187 12.72 -3.74 0.57
C TYR A 187 11.21 -3.53 0.68
N LEU A 188 10.70 -2.42 0.15
CA LEU A 188 9.26 -2.18 0.08
C LEU A 188 8.58 -3.16 -0.90
N CYS A 189 9.20 -3.43 -2.05
CA CYS A 189 8.66 -4.36 -3.05
C CYS A 189 8.56 -5.82 -2.56
N ILE A 190 9.39 -6.21 -1.59
CA ILE A 190 9.38 -7.57 -0.99
C ILE A 190 8.91 -7.57 0.47
N PHE A 191 8.41 -6.46 0.98
CA PHE A 191 7.90 -6.38 2.35
C PHE A 191 6.83 -7.45 2.61
N PRO A 192 6.73 -8.07 3.79
CA PRO A 192 5.84 -9.20 4.04
C PRO A 192 4.40 -9.00 3.60
N THR A 193 3.88 -7.78 3.72
CA THR A 193 2.52 -7.41 3.35
C THR A 193 2.43 -6.58 2.06
N THR A 194 3.48 -6.62 1.21
CA THR A 194 3.58 -5.83 -0.03
C THR A 194 2.44 -6.07 -1.03
N LEU A 195 1.72 -7.17 -0.88
CA LEU A 195 0.55 -7.49 -1.72
C LEU A 195 -0.52 -6.38 -1.66
N PHE A 196 -0.70 -5.72 -0.49
CA PHE A 196 -1.66 -4.63 -0.32
C PHE A 196 -1.31 -3.38 -1.14
N LEU A 197 -0.07 -3.26 -1.59
CA LEU A 197 0.34 -2.18 -2.50
C LEU A 197 -0.16 -2.38 -3.94
N SER A 198 -0.56 -3.60 -4.32
CA SER A 198 -1.11 -3.90 -5.65
C SER A 198 -2.56 -4.34 -5.62
N ALA A 199 -3.07 -4.78 -4.48
CA ALA A 199 -4.47 -5.11 -4.28
C ALA A 199 -5.36 -3.86 -4.43
N VAL A 200 -6.68 -4.06 -4.52
CA VAL A 200 -7.66 -2.96 -4.59
C VAL A 200 -7.79 -2.29 -3.21
N TYR A 201 -6.74 -1.55 -2.86
CA TYR A 201 -6.52 -0.96 -1.56
C TYR A 201 -5.91 0.44 -1.70
N SER A 202 -6.09 1.29 -0.69
CA SER A 202 -5.65 2.69 -0.72
C SER A 202 -4.20 2.92 -0.27
N GLU A 203 -3.46 1.87 0.13
CA GLU A 203 -2.12 1.95 0.71
C GLU A 203 -1.11 2.61 -0.24
N SER A 204 -1.07 2.20 -1.50
CA SER A 204 -0.15 2.75 -2.50
C SER A 204 -0.43 4.22 -2.79
N LEU A 205 -1.71 4.59 -2.91
CA LEU A 205 -2.10 5.98 -3.13
C LEU A 205 -1.70 6.85 -1.95
N PHE A 206 -2.00 6.40 -0.73
CA PHE A 206 -1.64 7.11 0.49
C PHE A 206 -0.12 7.27 0.63
N LEU A 207 0.64 6.18 0.42
CA LEU A 207 2.10 6.21 0.45
C LEU A 207 2.65 7.23 -0.57
N GLY A 208 2.13 7.20 -1.80
CA GLY A 208 2.54 8.14 -2.85
C GLY A 208 2.28 9.58 -2.47
N LEU A 209 1.11 9.89 -1.93
CA LEU A 209 0.75 11.23 -1.45
C LEU A 209 1.63 11.67 -0.28
N ALA A 210 1.87 10.78 0.70
CA ALA A 210 2.72 11.09 1.84
C ALA A 210 4.17 11.37 1.42
N VAL A 211 4.81 10.46 0.68
CA VAL A 211 6.22 10.64 0.29
C VAL A 211 6.42 11.83 -0.64
N SER A 212 5.48 12.10 -1.56
CA SER A 212 5.55 13.28 -2.42
C SER A 212 5.34 14.58 -1.64
N ALA A 213 4.47 14.59 -0.62
CA ALA A 213 4.31 15.72 0.27
C ALA A 213 5.64 16.06 0.98
N PHE A 214 6.34 15.06 1.51
CA PHE A 214 7.66 15.26 2.11
C PHE A 214 8.71 15.70 1.08
N TYR A 215 8.69 15.14 -0.13
CA TYR A 215 9.61 15.56 -1.19
C TYR A 215 9.44 17.04 -1.55
N TYR A 216 8.20 17.49 -1.76
CA TYR A 216 7.91 18.89 -2.07
C TYR A 216 8.10 19.82 -0.86
N ALA A 217 7.89 19.32 0.36
CA ALA A 217 8.22 20.06 1.58
C ALA A 217 9.72 20.35 1.63
N ARG A 218 10.57 19.35 1.33
CA ARG A 218 12.04 19.52 1.22
C ARG A 218 12.45 20.52 0.14
N ALA A 219 11.63 20.65 -0.92
CA ALA A 219 11.83 21.63 -1.98
C ALA A 219 11.20 23.02 -1.68
N GLY A 220 10.58 23.21 -0.52
CA GLY A 220 9.91 24.46 -0.14
C GLY A 220 8.63 24.80 -0.92
N ARG A 221 8.01 23.81 -1.58
CA ARG A 221 6.80 23.98 -2.41
C ARG A 221 5.52 23.78 -1.61
N TRP A 222 5.24 24.66 -0.65
CA TRP A 222 4.24 24.45 0.39
C TRP A 222 2.79 24.39 -0.09
N ILE A 223 2.44 25.07 -1.19
CA ILE A 223 1.11 24.96 -1.80
C ILE A 223 0.87 23.51 -2.29
N ILE A 224 1.87 22.93 -2.98
CA ILE A 224 1.80 21.54 -3.43
C ILE A 224 1.71 20.60 -2.23
N VAL A 225 2.47 20.86 -1.17
CA VAL A 225 2.42 20.09 0.08
C VAL A 225 1.01 20.08 0.68
N GLY A 226 0.36 21.24 0.76
CA GLY A 226 -0.99 21.35 1.28
C GLY A 226 -2.01 20.56 0.47
N ILE A 227 -1.92 20.62 -0.87
CA ILE A 227 -2.80 19.85 -1.77
C ILE A 227 -2.58 18.34 -1.58
N LEU A 228 -1.32 17.88 -1.51
CA LEU A 228 -0.99 16.47 -1.30
C LEU A 228 -1.42 15.96 0.09
N ALA A 229 -1.25 16.78 1.13
CA ALA A 229 -1.69 16.46 2.48
C ALA A 229 -3.23 16.41 2.58
N ALA A 230 -3.95 17.32 1.90
CA ALA A 230 -5.40 17.28 1.80
C ALA A 230 -5.88 16.01 1.08
N ALA A 231 -5.25 15.65 -0.04
CA ALA A 231 -5.54 14.42 -0.75
C ALA A 231 -5.25 13.18 0.13
N ALA A 232 -4.15 13.18 0.91
CA ALA A 232 -3.85 12.11 1.85
C ALA A 232 -4.91 12.01 2.95
N ALA A 233 -5.43 13.14 3.46
CA ALA A 233 -6.50 13.16 4.44
C ALA A 233 -7.84 12.62 3.90
N LEU A 234 -8.09 12.78 2.59
CA LEU A 234 -9.24 12.16 1.89
C LEU A 234 -8.98 10.72 1.46
N CYS A 235 -7.73 10.27 1.51
CA CYS A 235 -7.38 8.89 1.17
C CYS A 235 -7.51 7.94 2.37
N ARG A 236 -7.05 8.36 3.56
CA ARG A 236 -7.09 7.56 4.79
C ARG A 236 -7.13 8.45 6.05
N PRO A 237 -7.73 7.98 7.16
CA PRO A 237 -7.76 8.75 8.42
C PRO A 237 -6.40 9.30 8.86
N PRO A 238 -5.28 8.55 8.81
CA PRO A 238 -3.98 9.06 9.26
C PRO A 238 -3.41 10.16 8.34
N GLY A 239 -4.04 10.48 7.22
CA GLY A 239 -3.59 11.55 6.32
C GLY A 239 -3.55 12.93 6.96
N VAL A 240 -4.48 13.23 7.87
CA VAL A 240 -4.47 14.50 8.60
C VAL A 240 -3.27 14.62 9.54
N LEU A 241 -2.72 13.50 10.00
CA LEU A 241 -1.55 13.48 10.89
C LEU A 241 -0.28 13.95 10.19
N LEU A 242 -0.24 13.98 8.84
CA LEU A 242 0.87 14.55 8.09
C LEU A 242 1.10 16.03 8.42
N VAL A 243 0.09 16.74 8.91
CA VAL A 243 0.23 18.16 9.29
C VAL A 243 1.32 18.35 10.34
N ALA A 244 1.41 17.51 11.35
CA ALA A 244 2.40 17.64 12.42
C ALA A 244 3.86 17.56 11.93
N PRO A 245 4.29 16.50 11.23
CA PRO A 245 5.66 16.41 10.71
C PRO A 245 5.94 17.43 9.62
N LEU A 246 4.96 17.80 8.79
CA LEU A 246 5.14 18.81 7.74
C LEU A 246 5.26 20.24 8.33
N ALA A 247 4.47 20.55 9.36
CA ALA A 247 4.62 21.80 10.09
C ALA A 247 5.99 21.89 10.79
N PHE A 248 6.46 20.79 11.38
CA PHE A 248 7.80 20.73 11.93
C PHE A 248 8.88 20.95 10.86
N GLU A 249 8.75 20.30 9.69
CA GLU A 249 9.67 20.51 8.56
C GLU A 249 9.67 21.97 8.10
N TYR A 250 8.46 22.59 8.03
CA TYR A 250 8.33 24.01 7.69
C TYR A 250 9.09 24.91 8.68
N LEU A 251 8.83 24.73 9.97
CA LEU A 251 9.47 25.55 11.02
C LEU A 251 10.99 25.33 11.07
N SER A 252 11.42 24.07 10.88
CA SER A 252 12.84 23.73 10.80
C SER A 252 13.55 24.46 9.66
N GLN A 253 12.93 24.57 8.48
CA GLN A 253 13.46 25.34 7.34
C GLN A 253 13.47 26.85 7.60
N LYS A 254 12.65 27.34 8.53
CA LYS A 254 12.62 28.73 8.97
C LYS A 254 13.49 28.98 10.21
N GLU A 255 14.31 27.97 10.62
CA GLU A 255 15.17 28.02 11.83
C GLU A 255 14.36 28.38 13.10
N PHE A 256 13.07 27.99 13.15
CA PHE A 256 12.11 28.34 14.20
C PHE A 256 11.93 29.83 14.47
N GLN A 257 12.23 30.67 13.46
CA GLN A 257 12.07 32.13 13.55
C GLN A 257 10.72 32.54 12.99
N TRP A 258 9.84 33.06 13.84
CA TRP A 258 8.47 33.43 13.46
C TRP A 258 8.46 34.53 12.37
N GLN A 259 9.46 35.41 12.34
CA GLN A 259 9.59 36.47 11.34
C GLN A 259 9.82 35.93 9.92
N ARG A 260 10.26 34.66 9.79
CA ARG A 260 10.50 34.02 8.51
C ARG A 260 9.30 33.18 8.04
N VAL A 261 8.27 33.07 8.86
CA VAL A 261 7.03 32.37 8.51
C VAL A 261 6.27 33.19 7.48
N LYS A 262 5.90 32.57 6.36
CA LYS A 262 5.13 33.17 5.27
C LYS A 262 3.73 32.60 5.22
N ALA A 263 2.83 33.26 4.50
CA ALA A 263 1.45 32.82 4.32
C ALA A 263 1.32 31.44 3.63
N ASP A 264 2.37 30.94 2.98
CA ASP A 264 2.38 29.62 2.36
C ASP A 264 2.22 28.45 3.37
N CYS A 265 2.52 28.67 4.67
CA CYS A 265 2.24 27.71 5.73
C CYS A 265 0.74 27.40 5.89
N LEU A 266 -0.13 28.36 5.50
CA LEU A 266 -1.58 28.17 5.54
C LEU A 266 -2.05 27.04 4.63
N ALA A 267 -1.27 26.64 3.64
CA ALA A 267 -1.57 25.47 2.81
C ALA A 267 -1.71 24.18 3.62
N LEU A 268 -1.04 24.05 4.77
CA LEU A 268 -1.18 22.88 5.66
C LEU A 268 -2.59 22.78 6.27
N VAL A 269 -3.35 23.87 6.34
CA VAL A 269 -4.74 23.87 6.81
C VAL A 269 -5.68 23.13 5.84
N LEU A 270 -5.27 22.94 4.58
CA LEU A 270 -6.07 22.20 3.60
C LEU A 270 -6.33 20.75 4.03
N ALA A 271 -5.40 20.09 4.74
CA ALA A 271 -5.61 18.72 5.18
C ALA A 271 -6.71 18.57 6.23
N PRO A 272 -6.73 19.31 7.36
CA PRO A 272 -7.86 19.27 8.29
C PRO A 272 -9.17 19.79 7.66
N LEU A 273 -9.12 20.76 6.74
CA LEU A 273 -10.32 21.23 6.02
C LEU A 273 -10.87 20.13 5.11
N ALA A 274 -10.04 19.37 4.43
CA ALA A 274 -10.45 18.23 3.61
C ALA A 274 -11.15 17.15 4.46
N LEU A 275 -10.57 16.81 5.62
CA LEU A 275 -11.20 15.89 6.57
C LEU A 275 -12.54 16.44 7.07
N ALA A 276 -12.58 17.71 7.49
CA ALA A 276 -13.81 18.36 7.93
C ALA A 276 -14.89 18.36 6.84
N GLY A 277 -14.49 18.61 5.58
CA GLY A 277 -15.39 18.52 4.42
C GLY A 277 -16.00 17.13 4.26
N HIS A 278 -15.17 16.07 4.38
CA HIS A 278 -15.66 14.69 4.30
C HIS A 278 -16.62 14.36 5.47
N LEU A 279 -16.30 14.76 6.70
CA LEU A 279 -17.18 14.55 7.85
C LEU A 279 -18.50 15.31 7.70
N THR A 280 -18.46 16.55 7.17
CA THR A 280 -19.65 17.35 6.87
C THR A 280 -20.51 16.69 5.79
N PHE A 281 -19.89 16.13 4.74
CA PHE A 281 -20.59 15.34 3.74
C PHE A 281 -21.31 14.13 4.36
N LEU A 282 -20.63 13.35 5.20
CA LEU A 282 -21.25 12.21 5.90
C LEU A 282 -22.41 12.67 6.80
N ARG A 283 -22.24 13.76 7.52
CA ARG A 283 -23.32 14.38 8.34
C ARG A 283 -24.51 14.78 7.49
N TRP A 284 -24.26 15.45 6.37
CA TRP A 284 -25.33 15.85 5.44
C TRP A 284 -26.06 14.63 4.86
N ARG A 285 -25.33 13.59 4.50
CA ARG A 285 -25.87 12.39 3.85
C ARG A 285 -26.66 11.49 4.79
N PHE A 286 -26.21 11.35 6.04
CA PHE A 286 -26.74 10.36 6.98
C PHE A 286 -27.34 10.98 8.28
N GLY A 287 -27.28 12.27 8.45
CA GLY A 287 -27.91 12.95 9.57
C GLY A 287 -27.16 12.92 10.91
N ASP A 288 -25.95 12.32 10.98
CA ASP A 288 -25.23 12.08 12.22
C ASP A 288 -23.73 12.42 12.11
N TRP A 289 -23.22 13.27 13.03
CA TRP A 289 -21.79 13.58 13.12
C TRP A 289 -20.93 12.40 13.59
N ASN A 290 -21.51 11.50 14.38
CA ASN A 290 -20.80 10.39 14.97
C ASN A 290 -20.85 9.12 14.12
N ILE A 291 -21.33 9.20 12.88
CA ILE A 291 -21.55 8.04 12.02
C ILE A 291 -20.28 7.23 11.79
N LEU A 292 -19.13 7.90 11.60
CA LEU A 292 -17.84 7.26 11.41
C LEU A 292 -17.42 6.48 12.67
N SER A 293 -17.55 7.11 13.86
CA SER A 293 -17.24 6.45 15.13
C SER A 293 -18.19 5.29 15.41
N LYS A 294 -19.49 5.49 15.19
CA LYS A 294 -20.50 4.43 15.34
C LYS A 294 -20.18 3.23 14.43
N ALA A 295 -19.86 3.47 13.16
CA ALA A 295 -19.50 2.41 12.23
C ALA A 295 -18.23 1.66 12.66
N GLN A 296 -17.21 2.34 13.19
CA GLN A 296 -15.97 1.71 13.66
C GLN A 296 -16.20 0.79 14.88
N THR A 297 -17.17 1.08 15.73
CA THR A 297 -17.47 0.27 16.93
C THR A 297 -18.39 -0.91 16.66
N MET A 298 -18.93 -1.06 15.42
CA MET A 298 -19.82 -2.16 15.05
C MET A 298 -19.10 -3.52 15.10
N GLU A 299 -19.90 -4.57 15.27
CA GLU A 299 -19.40 -5.95 15.20
C GLU A 299 -18.64 -6.20 13.88
N GLY A 300 -17.48 -6.83 13.99
CA GLY A 300 -16.57 -7.08 12.87
C GLY A 300 -15.49 -6.00 12.70
N TRP A 301 -15.76 -4.73 12.98
CA TRP A 301 -14.71 -3.70 13.08
C TRP A 301 -14.13 -3.61 14.49
N ASN A 302 -14.96 -3.57 15.51
CA ASN A 302 -14.62 -3.56 16.96
C ASN A 302 -13.54 -2.58 17.38
N ARG A 303 -13.38 -1.49 16.63
CA ARG A 303 -12.33 -0.51 16.87
C ARG A 303 -12.81 0.55 17.86
N ARG A 304 -12.10 0.66 18.97
CA ARG A 304 -12.35 1.70 20.00
C ARG A 304 -11.05 2.43 20.27
N LEU A 305 -11.15 3.73 20.46
CA LEU A 305 -9.99 4.52 20.87
C LEU A 305 -9.59 4.10 22.30
N THR A 306 -8.37 3.67 22.47
CA THR A 306 -7.77 3.23 23.74
C THR A 306 -6.39 3.86 23.91
N LEU A 307 -5.85 3.77 25.11
CA LEU A 307 -4.49 4.21 25.35
C LEU A 307 -3.49 3.23 24.66
N PRO A 308 -2.42 3.74 24.05
CA PRO A 308 -1.46 2.90 23.31
C PRO A 308 -0.90 1.71 24.11
N TRP A 309 -0.59 1.92 25.38
CA TRP A 309 -0.06 0.87 26.24
C TRP A 309 -1.11 -0.20 26.59
N ASP A 310 -2.40 0.19 26.72
CA ASP A 310 -3.47 -0.78 26.96
C ASP A 310 -3.62 -1.72 25.76
N THR A 311 -3.57 -1.18 24.55
CA THR A 311 -3.59 -1.99 23.32
C THR A 311 -2.42 -2.97 23.29
N LEU A 312 -1.19 -2.52 23.60
CA LEU A 312 -0.01 -3.38 23.59
C LEU A 312 -0.09 -4.48 24.68
N LEU A 313 -0.51 -4.13 25.88
CA LEU A 313 -0.65 -5.09 26.99
C LEU A 313 -1.72 -6.16 26.70
N HIS A 314 -2.88 -5.75 26.19
CA HIS A 314 -3.98 -6.68 25.88
C HIS A 314 -3.72 -7.51 24.60
N SER A 315 -2.86 -7.04 23.71
CA SER A 315 -2.46 -7.76 22.49
C SER A 315 -1.32 -8.74 22.72
N PHE A 316 -0.77 -8.83 23.93
CA PHE A 316 0.28 -9.81 24.24
C PHE A 316 -0.25 -11.23 24.01
N PRO A 317 0.41 -12.06 23.17
CA PRO A 317 -0.14 -13.35 22.77
C PRO A 317 -0.18 -14.33 23.94
N GLY A 318 -1.37 -14.76 24.30
CA GLY A 318 -1.56 -15.95 25.14
C GLY A 318 -1.18 -17.20 24.33
N LEU A 319 -0.35 -18.06 24.91
CA LEU A 319 0.27 -19.22 24.24
C LEU A 319 -0.71 -20.34 23.82
N ASN A 320 -2.03 -20.21 24.05
CA ASN A 320 -2.93 -21.35 24.07
C ASN A 320 -4.00 -21.40 22.96
N SER A 321 -3.94 -20.59 21.89
CA SER A 321 -4.93 -20.70 20.79
C SER A 321 -4.37 -20.35 19.42
N LEU A 322 -4.97 -20.92 18.36
CA LEU A 322 -4.67 -20.54 16.94
C LEU A 322 -4.94 -19.06 16.66
N LYS A 323 -5.86 -18.43 17.40
CA LYS A 323 -6.00 -16.96 17.40
C LYS A 323 -4.72 -16.28 17.92
N GLY A 324 -3.93 -16.95 18.75
CA GLY A 324 -2.63 -16.52 19.24
C GLY A 324 -1.57 -16.33 18.15
N PHE A 325 -1.59 -17.10 17.05
CA PHE A 325 -0.55 -16.97 16.02
C PHE A 325 -0.68 -15.66 15.23
N HIS A 326 -1.89 -15.29 14.79
CA HIS A 326 -2.10 -14.00 14.10
C HIS A 326 -1.83 -12.82 15.04
N GLY A 327 -2.33 -12.88 16.27
CA GLY A 327 -2.06 -11.86 17.27
C GLY A 327 -0.58 -11.75 17.62
N ALA A 328 0.14 -12.89 17.71
CA ALA A 328 1.58 -12.90 17.90
C ALA A 328 2.33 -12.24 16.75
N PHE A 329 1.97 -12.54 15.49
CA PHE A 329 2.56 -11.93 14.32
C PHE A 329 2.35 -10.40 14.32
N GLU A 330 1.13 -9.94 14.53
CA GLU A 330 0.78 -8.51 14.61
C GLU A 330 1.52 -7.81 15.75
N PHE A 331 1.62 -8.45 16.92
CA PHE A 331 2.33 -7.92 18.09
C PHE A 331 3.83 -7.76 17.84
N PHE A 332 4.53 -8.82 17.45
CA PHE A 332 5.97 -8.77 17.19
C PHE A 332 6.31 -7.87 16.01
N PHE A 333 5.46 -7.82 15.00
CA PHE A 333 5.62 -6.89 13.90
C PHE A 333 5.51 -5.44 14.36
N THR A 334 4.55 -5.14 15.25
CA THR A 334 4.39 -3.80 15.83
C THR A 334 5.61 -3.43 16.66
N LEU A 335 6.15 -4.36 17.47
CA LEU A 335 7.39 -4.13 18.20
C LEU A 335 8.59 -3.87 17.28
N ALA A 336 8.68 -4.59 16.16
CA ALA A 336 9.72 -4.34 15.17
C ALA A 336 9.57 -2.93 14.53
N LEU A 337 8.35 -2.50 14.23
CA LEU A 337 8.09 -1.14 13.75
C LEU A 337 8.47 -0.07 14.77
N LEU A 338 8.16 -0.28 16.07
CA LEU A 338 8.57 0.60 17.16
C LEU A 338 10.11 0.66 17.25
N GLY A 339 10.78 -0.48 17.18
CA GLY A 339 12.25 -0.53 17.16
C GLY A 339 12.86 0.24 15.98
N LEU A 340 12.27 0.08 14.78
CA LEU A 340 12.69 0.83 13.58
C LEU A 340 12.43 2.33 13.69
N ALA A 341 11.32 2.73 14.30
CA ALA A 341 11.03 4.14 14.55
C ALA A 341 12.02 4.77 15.54
N ILE A 342 12.32 4.06 16.64
CA ILE A 342 13.33 4.49 17.61
C ILE A 342 14.71 4.59 16.93
N PHE A 343 15.13 3.57 16.17
CA PHE A 343 16.38 3.63 15.40
C PHE A 343 16.38 4.79 14.41
N GLY A 344 15.23 5.05 13.77
CA GLY A 344 15.04 6.18 12.86
C GLY A 344 15.25 7.54 13.50
N CYS A 345 14.87 7.71 14.78
CA CYS A 345 15.09 8.96 15.52
C CYS A 345 16.57 9.37 15.59
N PHE A 346 17.49 8.41 15.56
CA PHE A 346 18.94 8.66 15.60
C PHE A 346 19.60 8.77 14.22
N ARG A 347 18.90 8.40 13.15
CA ARG A 347 19.48 8.24 11.81
C ARG A 347 18.80 9.05 10.71
N LEU A 348 17.55 9.46 10.94
CA LEU A 348 16.73 10.15 9.96
C LEU A 348 16.44 11.58 10.39
N ARG A 349 15.93 12.37 9.46
CA ARG A 349 15.43 13.71 9.78
C ARG A 349 14.30 13.62 10.81
N LEU A 350 14.28 14.60 11.71
CA LEU A 350 13.30 14.60 12.80
C LEU A 350 11.85 14.66 12.30
N SER A 351 11.58 15.35 11.17
CA SER A 351 10.25 15.34 10.55
C SER A 351 9.80 13.93 10.13
N TYR A 352 10.72 13.08 9.64
CA TYR A 352 10.41 11.68 9.32
C TYR A 352 10.14 10.86 10.59
N SER A 353 10.92 11.10 11.63
CA SER A 353 10.72 10.45 12.93
C SER A 353 9.39 10.84 13.58
N ILE A 354 8.99 12.11 13.49
CA ILE A 354 7.68 12.57 13.94
C ILE A 354 6.56 11.86 13.16
N TYR A 355 6.71 11.74 11.83
CA TYR A 355 5.72 11.00 11.02
C TYR A 355 5.61 9.54 11.45
N ALA A 356 6.74 8.85 11.66
CA ALA A 356 6.72 7.47 12.15
C ALA A 356 6.07 7.35 13.52
N ALA A 357 6.40 8.27 14.45
CA ALA A 357 5.86 8.26 15.79
C ALA A 357 4.34 8.49 15.82
N VAL A 358 3.84 9.52 15.14
CA VAL A 358 2.39 9.81 15.12
C VAL A 358 1.61 8.70 14.41
N SER A 359 2.18 8.10 13.36
CA SER A 359 1.56 6.97 12.65
C SER A 359 1.49 5.72 13.53
N LEU A 360 2.55 5.41 14.28
CA LEU A 360 2.56 4.28 15.21
C LEU A 360 1.60 4.51 16.38
N VAL A 361 1.60 5.71 16.99
CA VAL A 361 0.62 6.06 18.04
C VAL A 361 -0.80 5.86 17.51
N PHE A 362 -1.09 6.32 16.29
CA PHE A 362 -2.39 6.10 15.68
C PHE A 362 -2.74 4.61 15.56
N ILE A 363 -1.81 3.77 15.08
CA ILE A 363 -2.03 2.32 14.90
C ILE A 363 -2.31 1.65 16.25
N ILE A 364 -1.52 1.94 17.28
CA ILE A 364 -1.65 1.30 18.60
C ILE A 364 -2.73 1.90 19.49
N SER A 365 -3.44 2.93 19.05
CA SER A 365 -4.55 3.57 19.80
C SER A 365 -5.92 3.01 19.44
N TRP A 366 -6.03 1.94 18.65
CA TRP A 366 -7.32 1.40 18.21
C TRP A 366 -7.80 0.15 18.96
N GLY A 367 -7.21 -0.17 20.12
CA GLY A 367 -7.59 -1.29 20.97
C GLY A 367 -7.22 -2.68 20.44
N GLU A 368 -6.81 -2.78 19.19
CA GLU A 368 -6.35 -3.99 18.53
C GLU A 368 -5.18 -3.68 17.61
N LEU A 369 -4.24 -4.63 17.47
CA LEU A 369 -3.13 -4.54 16.52
C LEU A 369 -3.48 -5.11 15.14
N ARG A 370 -4.75 -5.46 14.93
CA ARG A 370 -5.23 -5.98 13.65
C ARG A 370 -4.85 -5.04 12.52
N SER A 371 -4.23 -5.57 11.48
CA SER A 371 -3.73 -4.83 10.33
C SER A 371 -2.49 -3.94 10.59
N ALA A 372 -1.83 -4.02 11.74
CA ALA A 372 -0.59 -3.27 11.98
C ALA A 372 0.49 -3.57 10.93
N PRO A 373 0.70 -4.84 10.49
CA PRO A 373 1.65 -5.14 9.40
C PRO A 373 1.29 -4.45 8.08
N ARG A 374 0.02 -4.30 7.75
CA ARG A 374 -0.46 -3.57 6.57
C ARG A 374 -0.26 -2.07 6.71
N PHE A 375 -0.62 -1.51 7.85
CA PHE A 375 -0.45 -0.09 8.13
C PHE A 375 1.03 0.32 8.20
N GLY A 376 1.92 -0.60 8.59
CA GLY A 376 3.36 -0.40 8.57
C GLY A 376 3.94 -0.10 7.19
N LEU A 377 3.30 -0.57 6.09
CA LEU A 377 3.73 -0.30 4.71
C LEU A 377 3.82 1.19 4.37
N VAL A 378 2.96 2.00 4.96
CA VAL A 378 2.90 3.43 4.64
C VAL A 378 3.79 4.28 5.56
N ILE A 379 4.40 3.68 6.57
CA ILE A 379 5.39 4.32 7.44
C ILE A 379 6.76 4.28 6.75
N PHE A 380 6.93 5.05 5.67
CA PHE A 380 8.13 5.04 4.86
C PHE A 380 9.45 5.27 5.66
N PRO A 381 9.49 6.04 6.77
CA PRO A 381 10.71 6.16 7.57
C PRO A 381 11.16 4.83 8.18
N ALA A 382 10.23 3.93 8.54
CA ALA A 382 10.58 2.59 9.02
C ALA A 382 11.26 1.75 7.92
N ILE A 383 10.80 1.89 6.66
CA ILE A 383 11.43 1.21 5.51
C ILE A 383 12.82 1.78 5.22
N ILE A 384 13.00 3.11 5.35
CA ILE A 384 14.33 3.73 5.22
C ILE A 384 15.26 3.21 6.34
N ALA A 385 14.80 3.22 7.59
CA ALA A 385 15.55 2.70 8.73
C ALA A 385 15.97 1.23 8.53
N LEU A 386 15.04 0.41 8.05
CA LEU A 386 15.29 -0.99 7.70
C LEU A 386 16.36 -1.13 6.61
N ALA A 387 16.31 -0.29 5.57
CA ALA A 387 17.31 -0.28 4.50
C ALA A 387 18.69 0.19 4.97
N LEU A 388 18.76 1.04 6.00
CA LEU A 388 20.02 1.41 6.65
C LEU A 388 20.63 0.23 7.41
N LEU A 389 19.82 -0.58 8.10
CA LEU A 389 20.30 -1.84 8.71
C LEU A 389 20.85 -2.81 7.67
N GLY A 390 20.30 -2.76 6.44
CA GLY A 390 20.75 -3.53 5.28
C GLY A 390 22.14 -3.12 4.73
N HIS A 391 22.83 -2.12 5.29
CA HIS A 391 24.25 -1.91 5.03
C HIS A 391 25.11 -3.08 5.55
N ASN A 392 24.66 -3.76 6.58
CA ASN A 392 25.24 -5.03 7.02
C ASN A 392 24.83 -6.15 6.02
N ASN A 393 25.81 -6.79 5.41
CA ASN A 393 25.57 -7.82 4.39
C ASN A 393 24.84 -9.06 4.93
N ALA A 394 25.08 -9.46 6.19
CA ALA A 394 24.40 -10.60 6.79
C ALA A 394 22.91 -10.26 7.01
N PHE A 395 22.61 -9.09 7.57
CA PHE A 395 21.25 -8.61 7.74
C PHE A 395 20.53 -8.48 6.38
N ASN A 396 21.19 -7.89 5.38
CA ASN A 396 20.62 -7.73 4.03
C ASN A 396 20.21 -9.08 3.43
N ARG A 397 21.09 -10.10 3.48
CA ARG A 397 20.77 -11.44 2.98
C ARG A 397 19.62 -12.09 3.74
N ALA A 398 19.67 -12.03 5.07
CA ALA A 398 18.60 -12.57 5.91
C ALA A 398 17.26 -11.90 5.62
N TYR A 399 17.23 -10.56 5.52
CA TYR A 399 16.02 -9.82 5.19
C TYR A 399 15.46 -10.17 3.81
N LEU A 400 16.32 -10.22 2.77
CA LEU A 400 15.90 -10.58 1.42
C LEU A 400 15.22 -11.95 1.38
N VAL A 401 15.81 -12.96 2.01
CA VAL A 401 15.26 -14.31 2.04
C VAL A 401 13.96 -14.35 2.85
N PHE A 402 14.01 -13.90 4.11
CA PHE A 402 12.90 -14.04 5.04
C PHE A 402 11.67 -13.19 4.62
N SER A 403 11.91 -11.94 4.22
CA SER A 403 10.84 -11.04 3.77
C SER A 403 10.19 -11.53 2.47
N THR A 404 10.99 -12.05 1.51
CA THR A 404 10.43 -12.62 0.28
C THR A 404 9.57 -13.84 0.58
N ILE A 405 10.02 -14.77 1.41
CA ILE A 405 9.24 -15.94 1.80
C ILE A 405 7.92 -15.51 2.44
N LEU A 406 7.97 -14.58 3.41
CA LEU A 406 6.77 -14.07 4.07
C LEU A 406 5.81 -13.36 3.08
N ALA A 407 6.34 -12.58 2.13
CA ALA A 407 5.53 -11.91 1.13
C ALA A 407 4.80 -12.93 0.21
N LEU A 408 5.49 -13.98 -0.22
CA LEU A 408 4.92 -15.04 -1.04
C LEU A 408 3.86 -15.83 -0.27
N VAL A 409 4.16 -16.23 0.97
CA VAL A 409 3.20 -16.92 1.84
C VAL A 409 1.97 -16.05 2.10
N SER A 410 2.18 -14.76 2.42
CA SER A 410 1.08 -13.80 2.62
C SER A 410 0.19 -13.69 1.39
N MET A 411 0.77 -13.69 0.19
CA MET A 411 -0.01 -13.64 -1.06
C MET A 411 -0.84 -14.92 -1.27
N VAL A 412 -0.29 -16.10 -0.98
CA VAL A 412 -1.04 -17.38 -1.05
C VAL A 412 -2.22 -17.33 -0.09
N VAL A 413 -1.97 -16.99 1.17
CA VAL A 413 -3.01 -16.91 2.21
C VAL A 413 -4.10 -15.92 1.81
N PHE A 414 -3.72 -14.71 1.37
CA PHE A 414 -4.65 -13.67 0.94
C PHE A 414 -5.49 -14.10 -0.26
N SER A 415 -4.88 -14.71 -1.28
CA SER A 415 -5.60 -15.16 -2.48
C SER A 415 -6.71 -16.16 -2.16
N GLN A 416 -6.55 -16.93 -1.11
CA GLN A 416 -7.50 -17.92 -0.61
C GLN A 416 -8.41 -17.41 0.53
N TRP A 417 -8.57 -16.10 0.63
CA TRP A 417 -9.37 -15.44 1.67
C TRP A 417 -8.84 -15.62 3.11
N GLY A 418 -7.62 -16.08 3.29
CA GLY A 418 -6.99 -16.04 4.59
C GLY A 418 -6.68 -14.60 5.02
N TRP A 419 -6.82 -14.33 6.31
CA TRP A 419 -6.41 -13.05 6.88
C TRP A 419 -4.88 -12.99 6.98
N VAL A 420 -4.29 -11.90 6.51
CA VAL A 420 -2.82 -11.73 6.48
C VAL A 420 -2.35 -10.60 7.40
N ALA A 421 -3.19 -9.59 7.59
CA ALA A 421 -2.80 -8.38 8.33
C ALA A 421 -4.03 -7.60 8.79
#